data_b1d67e57e5dff8fc197eae7f48724bbd
#
_entry.id   b1d67e57e5dff8fc197eae7f48724bbd
#
_cell.length_a   1.000
_cell.length_b   1.000
_cell.length_c   1.000
_cell.angle_alpha   90.00
_cell.angle_beta   90.00
_cell.angle_gamma   90.00
#
_symmetry.space_group_name_H-M   'P 1'
#
loop_
_entity.id
_entity.type
_entity.pdbx_description
1 polymer ?
#
loop_
_entity_poly.entity_id
_entity_poly.type
_entity_poly.pdbx_seq_one_letter_code
_entity_poly.pdbx_strand_id
1 'polypeptide(L)'
;SHDEFGCVPWSDVALSGWILDPDRKKMSKSKGNVVTPVGLLEQHGSDAVRYWAASGRPGTDTAFDEQQMKVGRRLAIKLLNASRFALGFGSVPEGTPVTEPLDRAVLAALADLVDDATRAFDDFDYARALERTEHFFWRFCDDYLELVKSRAYGEDGATEPTPGTASARAALAVALSTLHRLLAPFLPFTCEEAWSWWMEGSVHTTNWPTATELRDAAGVGAGTGAPEAFAVAGAVLSELRGAKSAAKVGMRAEIERAEVIDDPARLELLRTVLDDVAEAGRVREFVLGEGAELSVACTLAADGD
;
A
#
# COMPACT_ATOMS: atom_id res chain seq x y z
N SER A 1 24.42 36.71 -0.37
CA SER A 1 24.34 36.22 -1.76
C SER A 1 23.67 37.21 -2.68
N HIS A 2 22.57 37.89 -2.26
CA HIS A 2 21.88 38.88 -3.11
C HIS A 2 22.83 40.03 -3.51
N ASP A 3 23.59 40.56 -2.55
CA ASP A 3 24.52 41.68 -2.78
C ASP A 3 25.71 41.29 -3.65
N GLU A 4 26.09 40.02 -3.66
CA GLU A 4 27.27 39.54 -4.40
C GLU A 4 26.90 38.95 -5.77
N PHE A 5 25.77 38.22 -5.86
CA PHE A 5 25.35 37.48 -7.04
C PHE A 5 24.09 38.02 -7.70
N GLY A 6 23.45 39.05 -7.16
CA GLY A 6 22.22 39.65 -7.67
C GLY A 6 20.98 38.77 -7.62
N CYS A 7 21.06 37.60 -6.95
CA CYS A 7 19.95 36.68 -6.78
C CYS A 7 19.88 36.11 -5.37
N VAL A 8 18.70 35.69 -4.97
CA VAL A 8 18.51 34.93 -3.73
C VAL A 8 18.95 33.47 -3.94
N PRO A 9 19.52 32.80 -2.93
CA PRO A 9 20.05 31.43 -3.08
C PRO A 9 18.97 30.34 -3.09
N TRP A 10 17.72 30.71 -2.87
CA TRP A 10 16.56 29.78 -2.88
C TRP A 10 15.33 30.47 -3.46
N SER A 11 14.44 29.71 -4.05
CA SER A 11 13.12 30.15 -4.52
C SER A 11 12.04 29.96 -3.45
N ASP A 12 12.20 28.89 -2.64
CA ASP A 12 11.19 28.45 -1.68
C ASP A 12 11.81 28.25 -0.30
N VAL A 13 11.01 28.45 0.74
CA VAL A 13 11.39 28.23 2.15
C VAL A 13 10.28 27.48 2.86
N ALA A 14 10.52 26.21 3.17
CA ALA A 14 9.61 25.41 3.98
C ALA A 14 10.00 25.54 5.47
N LEU A 15 9.08 26.00 6.31
CA LEU A 15 9.28 26.15 7.74
C LEU A 15 8.53 25.03 8.48
N SER A 16 9.22 24.30 9.34
CA SER A 16 8.59 23.37 10.29
C SER A 16 8.02 24.13 11.50
N GLY A 17 6.95 23.57 12.10
CA GLY A 17 6.46 24.02 13.39
C GLY A 17 7.38 23.63 14.57
N TRP A 18 6.98 23.98 15.76
CA TRP A 18 7.66 23.58 16.99
C TRP A 18 7.31 22.14 17.35
N ILE A 19 8.25 21.44 17.95
CA ILE A 19 7.96 20.19 18.66
C ILE A 19 7.60 20.56 20.10
N LEU A 20 6.38 20.17 20.49
CA LEU A 20 5.81 20.40 21.81
C LEU A 20 5.96 19.14 22.67
N ASP A 21 5.95 19.30 23.99
CA ASP A 21 5.87 18.17 24.93
C ASP A 21 4.49 17.46 24.84
N PRO A 22 4.28 16.32 25.53
CA PRO A 22 3.00 15.62 25.51
C PRO A 22 1.80 16.46 25.96
N ASP A 23 2.04 17.48 26.81
CA ASP A 23 1.02 18.44 27.28
C ASP A 23 0.83 19.62 26.31
N ARG A 24 1.41 19.55 25.10
CA ARG A 24 1.41 20.62 24.08
C ARG A 24 2.06 21.94 24.53
N LYS A 25 3.05 21.85 25.41
CA LYS A 25 3.84 23.03 25.84
C LYS A 25 5.18 23.05 25.13
N LYS A 26 5.69 24.25 24.90
CA LYS A 26 7.03 24.46 24.34
C LYS A 26 8.09 23.76 25.19
N MET A 27 8.89 22.90 24.58
CA MET A 27 10.04 22.29 25.24
C MET A 27 11.13 23.30 25.53
N SER A 28 11.71 23.26 26.73
CA SER A 28 12.88 24.06 27.09
C SER A 28 13.73 23.34 28.13
N LYS A 29 15.06 23.51 28.04
CA LYS A 29 16.00 22.95 29.00
C LYS A 29 15.74 23.44 30.42
N SER A 30 15.35 24.72 30.57
CA SER A 30 15.06 25.33 31.87
C SER A 30 13.82 24.76 32.56
N LYS A 31 12.87 24.20 31.78
CA LYS A 31 11.65 23.54 32.31
C LYS A 31 11.83 22.05 32.54
N GLY A 32 12.92 21.46 32.08
CA GLY A 32 13.19 20.04 32.23
C GLY A 32 12.26 19.10 31.41
N ASN A 33 11.49 19.65 30.46
CA ASN A 33 10.54 18.91 29.63
C ASN A 33 11.07 18.57 28.24
N VAL A 34 12.40 18.59 28.07
CA VAL A 34 13.04 18.24 26.78
C VAL A 34 13.15 16.72 26.67
N VAL A 35 12.60 16.17 25.58
CA VAL A 35 12.82 14.78 25.17
C VAL A 35 13.98 14.76 24.18
N THR A 36 14.99 13.93 24.44
CA THR A 36 16.10 13.73 23.52
C THR A 36 15.87 12.53 22.61
N PRO A 37 16.30 12.57 21.35
CA PRO A 37 16.00 11.49 20.41
C PRO A 37 16.76 10.17 20.67
N VAL A 38 17.87 10.19 21.44
CA VAL A 38 18.74 9.01 21.61
C VAL A 38 17.97 7.81 22.17
N GLY A 39 17.28 7.98 23.30
CA GLY A 39 16.49 6.91 23.90
C GLY A 39 15.35 6.41 22.98
N LEU A 40 14.77 7.30 22.17
CA LEU A 40 13.72 6.95 21.21
C LEU A 40 14.28 6.13 20.04
N LEU A 41 15.46 6.47 19.55
CA LEU A 41 16.15 5.72 18.50
C LEU A 41 16.50 4.31 18.97
N GLU A 42 16.96 4.16 20.23
CA GLU A 42 17.24 2.86 20.83
C GLU A 42 15.97 2.01 21.02
N GLN A 43 14.88 2.64 21.44
CA GLN A 43 13.61 1.93 21.76
C GLN A 43 12.79 1.58 20.53
N HIS A 44 12.66 2.50 19.57
CA HIS A 44 11.74 2.38 18.45
C HIS A 44 12.43 2.13 17.10
N GLY A 45 13.72 2.46 16.99
CA GLY A 45 14.48 2.42 15.75
C GLY A 45 14.36 3.71 14.94
N SER A 46 15.30 3.91 14.03
CA SER A 46 15.44 5.17 13.27
C SER A 46 14.24 5.45 12.37
N ASP A 47 13.74 4.46 11.66
CA ASP A 47 12.60 4.61 10.75
C ASP A 47 11.31 5.02 11.49
N ALA A 48 11.09 4.48 12.68
CA ALA A 48 9.93 4.83 13.50
C ALA A 48 9.96 6.29 13.96
N VAL A 49 11.13 6.78 14.37
CA VAL A 49 11.32 8.19 14.75
C VAL A 49 11.17 9.11 13.54
N ARG A 50 11.72 8.71 12.38
CA ARG A 50 11.56 9.44 11.11
C ARG A 50 10.11 9.50 10.66
N TYR A 51 9.36 8.39 10.75
CA TYR A 51 7.95 8.33 10.44
C TYR A 51 7.14 9.36 11.26
N TRP A 52 7.36 9.40 12.58
CA TRP A 52 6.72 10.38 13.44
C TRP A 52 7.08 11.82 13.01
N ALA A 53 8.35 12.11 12.76
CA ALA A 53 8.79 13.42 12.32
C ALA A 53 8.17 13.84 10.98
N ALA A 54 8.06 12.89 10.03
CA ALA A 54 7.48 13.13 8.72
C ALA A 54 5.94 13.24 8.74
N SER A 55 5.28 12.80 9.79
CA SER A 55 3.83 12.98 9.96
C SER A 55 3.46 14.43 10.33
N GLY A 56 4.41 15.26 10.72
CA GLY A 56 4.21 16.68 11.02
C GLY A 56 4.19 17.51 9.73
N ARG A 57 3.10 18.26 9.51
CA ARG A 57 3.00 19.16 8.35
C ARG A 57 3.84 20.41 8.54
N PRO A 58 4.47 20.96 7.48
CA PRO A 58 5.13 22.25 7.51
C PRO A 58 4.21 23.34 8.08
N GLY A 59 4.76 24.25 8.87
CA GLY A 59 4.03 25.36 9.49
C GLY A 59 3.10 25.00 10.66
N THR A 60 3.03 23.72 11.04
CA THR A 60 2.15 23.24 12.11
C THR A 60 2.96 22.69 13.28
N ASP A 61 2.65 23.12 14.50
CA ASP A 61 3.26 22.60 15.71
C ASP A 61 2.86 21.13 15.94
N THR A 62 3.83 20.27 16.21
CA THR A 62 3.63 18.83 16.40
C THR A 62 3.95 18.45 17.84
N ALA A 63 3.01 17.82 18.54
CA ALA A 63 3.27 17.28 19.87
C ALA A 63 4.14 16.01 19.75
N PHE A 64 5.02 15.83 20.72
CA PHE A 64 5.73 14.58 20.90
C PHE A 64 4.72 13.43 21.09
N ASP A 65 4.77 12.42 20.25
CA ASP A 65 3.84 11.30 20.28
C ASP A 65 4.56 9.98 20.02
N GLU A 66 4.78 9.23 21.09
CA GLU A 66 5.40 7.90 21.02
C GLU A 66 4.50 6.86 20.36
N GLN A 67 3.17 7.06 20.37
CA GLN A 67 2.26 6.12 19.69
C GLN A 67 2.43 6.18 18.18
N GLN A 68 2.69 7.36 17.62
CA GLN A 68 3.02 7.50 16.20
C GLN A 68 4.32 6.79 15.83
N MET A 69 5.31 6.76 16.73
CA MET A 69 6.53 5.97 16.50
C MET A 69 6.23 4.46 16.47
N LYS A 70 5.31 3.98 17.32
CA LYS A 70 4.86 2.56 17.26
C LYS A 70 4.11 2.26 15.97
N VAL A 71 3.35 3.21 15.41
CA VAL A 71 2.72 3.07 14.09
C VAL A 71 3.79 2.93 13.01
N GLY A 72 4.77 3.84 12.97
CA GLY A 72 5.88 3.77 12.02
C GLY A 72 6.68 2.46 12.11
N ARG A 73 6.93 1.95 13.33
CA ARG A 73 7.58 0.65 13.51
C ARG A 73 6.76 -0.50 12.95
N ARG A 74 5.43 -0.49 13.14
CA ARG A 74 4.54 -1.51 12.57
C ARG A 74 4.54 -1.46 11.05
N LEU A 75 4.53 -0.26 10.47
CA LEU A 75 4.62 -0.07 9.02
C LEU A 75 5.94 -0.64 8.47
N ALA A 76 7.07 -0.34 9.11
CA ALA A 76 8.38 -0.88 8.75
C ALA A 76 8.40 -2.42 8.77
N ILE A 77 7.91 -3.04 9.84
CA ILE A 77 7.81 -4.51 9.96
C ILE A 77 6.88 -5.09 8.88
N LYS A 78 5.73 -4.44 8.63
CA LYS A 78 4.80 -4.90 7.60
C LYS A 78 5.43 -4.82 6.21
N LEU A 79 6.23 -3.78 5.91
CA LEU A 79 6.95 -3.65 4.65
C LEU A 79 7.93 -4.80 4.43
N LEU A 80 8.74 -5.15 5.42
CA LEU A 80 9.65 -6.30 5.34
C LEU A 80 8.89 -7.61 5.11
N ASN A 81 7.78 -7.82 5.82
CA ASN A 81 6.98 -9.03 5.68
C ASN A 81 6.28 -9.12 4.31
N ALA A 82 5.72 -8.02 3.82
CA ALA A 82 5.12 -7.94 2.49
C ALA A 82 6.15 -8.18 1.39
N SER A 83 7.35 -7.62 1.54
CA SER A 83 8.47 -7.84 0.61
C SER A 83 8.89 -9.32 0.58
N ARG A 84 9.07 -9.96 1.74
CA ARG A 84 9.39 -11.40 1.81
C ARG A 84 8.32 -12.24 1.17
N PHE A 85 7.05 -11.92 1.41
CA PHE A 85 5.93 -12.65 0.84
C PHE A 85 5.93 -12.53 -0.69
N ALA A 86 6.00 -11.32 -1.24
CA ALA A 86 5.98 -11.08 -2.68
C ALA A 86 7.19 -11.70 -3.40
N LEU A 87 8.38 -11.59 -2.80
CA LEU A 87 9.61 -12.17 -3.35
C LEU A 87 9.66 -13.70 -3.21
N GLY A 88 8.87 -14.27 -2.30
CA GLY A 88 8.78 -15.71 -2.10
C GLY A 88 8.19 -16.48 -3.29
N PHE A 89 7.52 -15.80 -4.21
CA PHE A 89 7.02 -16.41 -5.46
C PHE A 89 8.08 -16.58 -6.54
N GLY A 90 9.29 -16.09 -6.31
CA GLY A 90 10.41 -16.14 -7.26
C GLY A 90 10.44 -14.95 -8.22
N SER A 91 11.51 -14.86 -9.00
CA SER A 91 11.69 -13.83 -10.01
C SER A 91 10.84 -14.10 -11.24
N VAL A 92 10.44 -13.03 -11.92
CA VAL A 92 9.85 -13.09 -13.26
C VAL A 92 10.81 -12.45 -14.27
N PRO A 93 10.85 -12.95 -15.53
CA PRO A 93 11.63 -12.30 -16.58
C PRO A 93 11.21 -10.84 -16.76
N GLU A 94 12.20 -9.99 -17.07
CA GLU A 94 11.92 -8.61 -17.44
C GLU A 94 10.99 -8.54 -18.65
N GLY A 95 10.02 -7.62 -18.62
CA GLY A 95 9.03 -7.48 -19.69
C GLY A 95 7.89 -8.53 -19.65
N THR A 96 7.79 -9.34 -18.59
CA THR A 96 6.64 -10.21 -18.39
C THR A 96 5.35 -9.39 -18.40
N PRO A 97 4.37 -9.68 -19.30
CA PRO A 97 3.18 -8.86 -19.44
C PRO A 97 2.23 -9.03 -18.23
N VAL A 98 1.64 -7.93 -17.80
CA VAL A 98 0.54 -7.92 -16.83
C VAL A 98 -0.78 -8.03 -17.61
N THR A 99 -1.46 -9.16 -17.51
CA THR A 99 -2.63 -9.48 -18.33
C THR A 99 -3.94 -9.47 -17.55
N GLU A 100 -3.90 -9.81 -16.28
CA GLU A 100 -5.11 -9.96 -15.47
C GLU A 100 -5.72 -8.61 -15.06
N PRO A 101 -7.07 -8.52 -15.09
CA PRO A 101 -7.75 -7.26 -14.78
C PRO A 101 -7.42 -6.67 -13.39
N LEU A 102 -7.36 -7.51 -12.36
CA LEU A 102 -7.03 -7.08 -11.00
C LEU A 102 -5.60 -6.54 -10.92
N ASP A 103 -4.64 -7.19 -11.59
CA ASP A 103 -3.24 -6.79 -11.60
C ASP A 103 -3.06 -5.45 -12.31
N ARG A 104 -3.76 -5.24 -13.42
CA ARG A 104 -3.81 -3.96 -14.12
C ARG A 104 -4.46 -2.87 -13.28
N ALA A 105 -5.54 -3.20 -12.58
CA ALA A 105 -6.25 -2.26 -11.71
C ALA A 105 -5.39 -1.77 -10.54
N VAL A 106 -4.64 -2.66 -9.88
CA VAL A 106 -3.75 -2.24 -8.77
C VAL A 106 -2.60 -1.38 -9.26
N LEU A 107 -2.00 -1.68 -10.43
CA LEU A 107 -0.94 -0.85 -11.00
C LEU A 107 -1.46 0.51 -11.48
N ALA A 108 -2.68 0.56 -12.05
CA ALA A 108 -3.33 1.83 -12.40
C ALA A 108 -3.61 2.69 -11.15
N ALA A 109 -4.15 2.09 -10.09
CA ALA A 109 -4.36 2.78 -8.82
C ALA A 109 -3.05 3.26 -8.18
N LEU A 110 -1.98 2.47 -8.32
CA LEU A 110 -0.64 2.87 -7.84
C LEU A 110 -0.05 4.01 -8.69
N ALA A 111 -0.33 4.05 -10.00
CA ALA A 111 0.06 5.16 -10.87
C ALA A 111 -0.61 6.48 -10.42
N ASP A 112 -1.89 6.43 -10.07
CA ASP A 112 -2.60 7.61 -9.55
C ASP A 112 -2.03 8.07 -8.20
N LEU A 113 -1.63 7.11 -7.34
CA LEU A 113 -0.92 7.44 -6.10
C LEU A 113 0.43 8.12 -6.37
N VAL A 114 1.22 7.64 -7.34
CA VAL A 114 2.51 8.25 -7.70
C VAL A 114 2.31 9.69 -8.16
N ASP A 115 1.31 9.96 -9.00
CA ASP A 115 0.98 11.32 -9.41
C ASP A 115 0.57 12.21 -8.21
N ASP A 116 -0.23 11.69 -7.27
CA ASP A 116 -0.64 12.44 -6.06
C ASP A 116 0.53 12.67 -5.09
N ALA A 117 1.37 11.66 -4.86
CA ALA A 117 2.56 11.77 -4.01
C ALA A 117 3.59 12.75 -4.59
N THR A 118 3.79 12.72 -5.91
CA THR A 118 4.70 13.66 -6.60
C THR A 118 4.24 15.09 -6.42
N ARG A 119 2.94 15.37 -6.68
CA ARG A 119 2.38 16.70 -6.44
C ARG A 119 2.50 17.14 -4.99
N ALA A 120 2.28 16.23 -4.03
CA ALA A 120 2.41 16.54 -2.62
C ALA A 120 3.86 16.92 -2.24
N PHE A 121 4.86 16.25 -2.81
CA PHE A 121 6.26 16.62 -2.61
C PHE A 121 6.63 17.95 -3.27
N ASP A 122 6.13 18.23 -4.49
CA ASP A 122 6.33 19.50 -5.18
C ASP A 122 5.73 20.67 -4.38
N ASP A 123 4.61 20.44 -3.68
CA ASP A 123 3.95 21.38 -2.78
C ASP A 123 4.57 21.43 -1.37
N PHE A 124 5.67 20.72 -1.10
CA PHE A 124 6.28 20.54 0.23
C PHE A 124 5.37 19.89 1.29
N ASP A 125 4.25 19.28 0.91
CA ASP A 125 3.34 18.52 1.80
C ASP A 125 3.74 17.04 1.86
N TYR A 126 4.96 16.77 2.35
CA TYR A 126 5.48 15.42 2.50
C TYR A 126 4.64 14.55 3.46
N ALA A 127 3.95 15.16 4.42
CA ALA A 127 3.06 14.44 5.32
C ALA A 127 1.86 13.84 4.56
N ARG A 128 1.32 14.55 3.57
CA ARG A 128 0.29 14.03 2.67
C ARG A 128 0.82 12.89 1.80
N ALA A 129 2.04 13.03 1.27
CA ALA A 129 2.66 11.95 0.49
C ALA A 129 2.81 10.68 1.33
N LEU A 130 3.25 10.78 2.60
CA LEU A 130 3.32 9.67 3.54
C LEU A 130 1.93 9.06 3.80
N GLU A 131 0.95 9.89 4.17
CA GLU A 131 -0.42 9.44 4.51
C GLU A 131 -1.05 8.63 3.35
N ARG A 132 -0.95 9.15 2.12
CA ARG A 132 -1.50 8.50 0.92
C ARG A 132 -0.77 7.21 0.58
N THR A 133 0.56 7.21 0.67
CA THR A 133 1.38 6.02 0.41
C THR A 133 1.12 4.93 1.45
N GLU A 134 1.06 5.30 2.72
CA GLU A 134 0.75 4.37 3.80
C GLU A 134 -0.64 3.76 3.63
N HIS A 135 -1.67 4.58 3.35
CA HIS A 135 -3.03 4.09 3.12
C HIS A 135 -3.10 3.08 1.97
N PHE A 136 -2.45 3.38 0.84
CA PHE A 136 -2.37 2.46 -0.29
C PHE A 136 -1.61 1.18 0.09
N PHE A 137 -0.50 1.29 0.81
CA PHE A 137 0.31 0.16 1.22
C PHE A 137 -0.47 -0.82 2.11
N TRP A 138 -1.30 -0.32 3.04
CA TRP A 138 -2.18 -1.17 3.84
C TRP A 138 -3.19 -1.92 2.97
N ARG A 139 -3.84 -1.23 2.03
CA ARG A 139 -4.74 -1.87 1.06
C ARG A 139 -4.03 -2.89 0.16
N PHE A 140 -2.84 -2.56 -0.30
CA PHE A 140 -2.00 -3.52 -1.03
C PHE A 140 -1.76 -4.79 -0.21
N CYS A 141 -1.42 -4.65 1.08
CA CYS A 141 -1.17 -5.81 1.94
C CYS A 141 -2.42 -6.60 2.34
N ASP A 142 -3.50 -5.89 2.65
CA ASP A 142 -4.68 -6.52 3.28
C ASP A 142 -5.70 -6.98 2.23
N ASP A 143 -5.70 -6.35 1.05
CA ASP A 143 -6.60 -6.72 -0.06
C ASP A 143 -5.84 -7.41 -1.20
N TYR A 144 -4.91 -6.69 -1.89
CA TYR A 144 -4.31 -7.21 -3.11
C TYR A 144 -3.51 -8.48 -2.89
N LEU A 145 -2.62 -8.51 -1.88
CA LEU A 145 -1.83 -9.72 -1.59
C LEU A 145 -2.72 -10.94 -1.32
N GLU A 146 -3.85 -10.76 -0.69
CA GLU A 146 -4.77 -11.86 -0.41
C GLU A 146 -5.61 -12.25 -1.63
N LEU A 147 -6.05 -11.27 -2.43
CA LEU A 147 -6.80 -11.52 -3.67
C LEU A 147 -5.96 -12.28 -4.70
N VAL A 148 -4.68 -11.90 -4.84
CA VAL A 148 -3.78 -12.47 -5.85
C VAL A 148 -3.05 -13.73 -5.40
N LYS A 149 -3.11 -14.06 -4.11
CA LYS A 149 -2.30 -15.08 -3.45
C LYS A 149 -2.36 -16.44 -4.11
N SER A 150 -3.56 -16.96 -4.36
CA SER A 150 -3.76 -18.27 -4.96
C SER A 150 -3.14 -18.32 -6.35
N ARG A 151 -3.42 -17.32 -7.16
CA ARG A 151 -2.90 -17.16 -8.51
C ARG A 151 -1.38 -16.98 -8.55
N ALA A 152 -0.80 -16.23 -7.58
CA ALA A 152 0.64 -16.03 -7.48
C ALA A 152 1.42 -17.30 -7.05
N TYR A 153 0.82 -18.18 -6.23
CA TYR A 153 1.39 -19.48 -5.94
C TYR A 153 1.42 -20.37 -7.19
N GLY A 154 0.38 -20.30 -8.01
CA GLY A 154 0.22 -21.19 -9.17
C GLY A 154 -0.26 -22.58 -8.77
N GLU A 155 -0.29 -23.48 -9.75
CA GLU A 155 -0.70 -24.87 -9.55
C GLU A 155 0.43 -25.70 -8.94
N ASP A 156 0.09 -26.55 -7.97
CA ASP A 156 1.04 -27.46 -7.33
C ASP A 156 1.68 -28.40 -8.37
N GLY A 157 3.01 -28.38 -8.41
CA GLY A 157 3.79 -29.23 -9.33
C GLY A 157 3.94 -28.71 -10.75
N ALA A 158 3.39 -27.53 -11.08
CA ALA A 158 3.61 -26.91 -12.39
C ALA A 158 5.08 -26.51 -12.56
N THR A 159 5.69 -26.91 -13.70
CA THR A 159 7.07 -26.54 -14.05
C THR A 159 7.20 -25.13 -14.60
N GLU A 160 6.12 -24.63 -15.20
CA GLU A 160 6.06 -23.29 -15.80
C GLU A 160 4.86 -22.52 -15.22
N PRO A 161 5.00 -21.20 -14.99
CA PRO A 161 3.89 -20.40 -14.51
C PRO A 161 2.82 -20.27 -15.62
N THR A 162 1.54 -20.34 -15.22
CA THR A 162 0.45 -19.97 -16.12
C THR A 162 0.52 -18.48 -16.46
N PRO A 163 -0.13 -18.01 -17.55
CA PRO A 163 -0.21 -16.57 -17.84
C PRO A 163 -0.74 -15.73 -16.66
N GLY A 164 -1.74 -16.23 -15.94
CA GLY A 164 -2.28 -15.58 -14.76
C GLY A 164 -1.27 -15.53 -13.59
N THR A 165 -0.51 -16.61 -13.37
CA THR A 165 0.58 -16.65 -12.38
C THR A 165 1.70 -15.68 -12.74
N ALA A 166 2.08 -15.65 -14.02
CA ALA A 166 3.12 -14.74 -14.51
C ALA A 166 2.69 -13.26 -14.35
N SER A 167 1.44 -12.95 -14.70
CA SER A 167 0.82 -11.63 -14.50
C SER A 167 0.87 -11.19 -13.02
N ALA A 168 0.40 -12.06 -12.12
CA ALA A 168 0.40 -11.78 -10.68
C ALA A 168 1.80 -11.47 -10.14
N ARG A 169 2.78 -12.30 -10.48
CA ARG A 169 4.18 -12.11 -10.02
C ARG A 169 4.81 -10.86 -10.62
N ALA A 170 4.55 -10.54 -11.90
CA ALA A 170 5.01 -9.32 -12.54
C ALA A 170 4.42 -8.08 -11.86
N ALA A 171 3.11 -8.05 -11.64
CA ALA A 171 2.44 -6.94 -10.97
C ALA A 171 2.94 -6.75 -9.52
N LEU A 172 3.16 -7.85 -8.78
CA LEU A 172 3.74 -7.82 -7.43
C LEU A 172 5.15 -7.20 -7.44
N ALA A 173 6.01 -7.58 -8.39
CA ALA A 173 7.37 -7.03 -8.50
C ALA A 173 7.35 -5.53 -8.83
N VAL A 174 6.53 -5.10 -9.79
CA VAL A 174 6.39 -3.67 -10.14
C VAL A 174 5.83 -2.87 -8.97
N ALA A 175 4.76 -3.35 -8.33
CA ALA A 175 4.17 -2.68 -7.18
C ALA A 175 5.14 -2.59 -6.00
N LEU A 176 5.88 -3.66 -5.70
CA LEU A 176 6.86 -3.68 -4.61
C LEU A 176 7.99 -2.68 -4.85
N SER A 177 8.58 -2.66 -6.05
CA SER A 177 9.61 -1.69 -6.43
C SER A 177 9.12 -0.25 -6.25
N THR A 178 7.90 0.03 -6.70
CA THR A 178 7.30 1.36 -6.58
C THR A 178 7.06 1.76 -5.12
N LEU A 179 6.49 0.85 -4.31
CA LEU A 179 6.22 1.11 -2.90
C LEU A 179 7.51 1.32 -2.09
N HIS A 180 8.60 0.58 -2.40
CA HIS A 180 9.89 0.83 -1.77
C HIS A 180 10.40 2.24 -2.09
N ARG A 181 10.33 2.70 -3.34
CA ARG A 181 10.75 4.04 -3.75
C ARG A 181 9.90 5.14 -3.12
N LEU A 182 8.58 4.96 -3.04
CA LEU A 182 7.66 5.89 -2.39
C LEU A 182 7.88 6.01 -0.88
N LEU A 183 8.22 4.90 -0.21
CA LEU A 183 8.44 4.86 1.24
C LEU A 183 9.88 5.18 1.66
N ALA A 184 10.86 5.09 0.75
CA ALA A 184 12.28 5.34 1.05
C ALA A 184 12.57 6.69 1.71
N PRO A 185 11.91 7.82 1.36
CA PRO A 185 12.12 9.09 2.05
C PRO A 185 11.73 9.05 3.53
N PHE A 186 10.82 8.16 3.92
CA PHE A 186 10.24 8.05 5.26
C PHE A 186 10.85 6.94 6.10
N LEU A 187 11.05 5.77 5.50
CA LEU A 187 11.57 4.54 6.10
C LEU A 187 12.87 4.09 5.39
N PRO A 188 13.92 4.93 5.39
CA PRO A 188 15.10 4.71 4.55
C PRO A 188 15.80 3.38 4.83
N PHE A 189 15.95 2.99 6.09
CA PHE A 189 16.69 1.78 6.45
C PHE A 189 15.90 0.52 6.09
N THR A 190 14.60 0.51 6.35
CA THR A 190 13.73 -0.63 6.01
C THR A 190 13.61 -0.82 4.50
N CYS A 191 13.47 0.28 3.75
CA CYS A 191 13.39 0.21 2.29
C CYS A 191 14.70 -0.26 1.68
N GLU A 192 15.85 0.22 2.16
CA GLU A 192 17.17 -0.22 1.69
C GLU A 192 17.41 -1.70 1.98
N GLU A 193 17.08 -2.16 3.19
CA GLU A 193 17.19 -3.58 3.55
C GLU A 193 16.35 -4.45 2.60
N ALA A 194 15.05 -4.13 2.42
CA ALA A 194 14.17 -4.91 1.56
C ALA A 194 14.57 -4.84 0.08
N TRP A 195 15.07 -3.69 -0.38
CA TRP A 195 15.57 -3.48 -1.73
C TRP A 195 16.78 -4.37 -2.04
N SER A 196 17.74 -4.45 -1.11
CA SER A 196 18.96 -5.23 -1.25
C SER A 196 18.74 -6.75 -1.40
N TRP A 197 17.54 -7.24 -1.09
CA TRP A 197 17.23 -8.68 -1.23
C TRP A 197 17.05 -9.12 -2.69
N TRP A 198 16.77 -8.17 -3.61
CA TRP A 198 16.36 -8.52 -4.97
C TRP A 198 16.76 -7.51 -6.05
N MET A 199 17.22 -6.33 -5.68
CA MET A 199 17.63 -5.27 -6.60
C MET A 199 19.10 -4.94 -6.39
N GLU A 200 19.81 -4.62 -7.49
CA GLU A 200 21.16 -4.11 -7.42
C GLU A 200 21.18 -2.61 -7.06
N GLY A 201 22.26 -2.19 -6.40
CA GLY A 201 22.42 -0.80 -5.97
C GLY A 201 21.55 -0.43 -4.78
N SER A 202 21.34 0.86 -4.58
CA SER A 202 20.60 1.41 -3.45
C SER A 202 19.27 2.02 -3.90
N VAL A 203 18.19 1.82 -3.14
CA VAL A 203 16.91 2.47 -3.39
C VAL A 203 17.03 4.00 -3.36
N HIS A 204 17.99 4.53 -2.59
CA HIS A 204 18.20 5.97 -2.43
C HIS A 204 18.90 6.63 -3.62
N THR A 205 19.47 5.85 -4.53
CA THR A 205 20.07 6.35 -5.78
C THR A 205 19.23 6.03 -7.01
N THR A 206 18.09 5.36 -6.83
CA THR A 206 17.13 5.08 -7.90
C THR A 206 16.27 6.30 -8.18
N ASN A 207 15.76 6.39 -9.41
CA ASN A 207 14.82 7.44 -9.78
C ASN A 207 13.50 7.32 -9.01
N TRP A 208 12.90 8.47 -8.71
CA TRP A 208 11.52 8.54 -8.22
C TRP A 208 10.58 7.82 -9.21
N PRO A 209 9.59 7.05 -8.73
CA PRO A 209 8.69 6.33 -9.62
C PRO A 209 7.83 7.30 -10.44
N THR A 210 7.47 6.89 -11.65
CA THR A 210 6.58 7.66 -12.52
C THR A 210 5.27 6.91 -12.76
N ALA A 211 4.17 7.64 -12.89
CA ALA A 211 2.89 7.04 -13.24
C ALA A 211 2.92 6.39 -14.63
N THR A 212 3.75 6.92 -15.53
CA THR A 212 3.90 6.38 -16.89
C THR A 212 4.47 4.96 -16.87
N GLU A 213 5.55 4.72 -16.09
CA GLU A 213 6.14 3.37 -16.02
C GLU A 213 5.13 2.32 -15.51
N LEU A 214 4.23 2.71 -14.59
CA LEU A 214 3.21 1.82 -14.06
C LEU A 214 2.09 1.54 -15.07
N ARG A 215 1.63 2.58 -15.78
CA ARG A 215 0.62 2.44 -16.84
C ARG A 215 1.14 1.61 -18.00
N ASP A 216 2.42 1.78 -18.36
CA ASP A 216 3.08 0.97 -19.39
C ASP A 216 3.18 -0.50 -18.96
N ALA A 217 3.59 -0.75 -17.71
CA ALA A 217 3.65 -2.10 -17.15
C ALA A 217 2.26 -2.76 -17.09
N ALA A 218 1.21 -1.99 -16.78
CA ALA A 218 -0.17 -2.47 -16.79
C ALA A 218 -0.73 -2.66 -18.21
N GLY A 219 -0.04 -2.15 -19.25
CA GLY A 219 -0.55 -2.16 -20.62
C GLY A 219 -1.81 -1.30 -20.80
N VAL A 220 -1.93 -0.20 -20.04
CA VAL A 220 -3.10 0.67 -20.04
C VAL A 220 -2.69 2.12 -20.34
N GLY A 221 -3.56 2.86 -21.03
CA GLY A 221 -3.39 4.28 -21.27
C GLY A 221 -3.75 5.13 -20.05
N ALA A 222 -3.43 6.41 -20.08
CA ALA A 222 -3.88 7.36 -19.07
C ALA A 222 -5.41 7.38 -18.96
N GLY A 223 -5.93 7.26 -17.73
CA GLY A 223 -7.38 7.21 -17.47
C GLY A 223 -8.08 5.91 -17.85
N THR A 224 -7.32 4.85 -18.14
CA THR A 224 -7.83 3.49 -18.41
C THR A 224 -7.25 2.51 -17.40
N GLY A 225 -7.69 1.24 -17.43
CA GLY A 225 -7.21 0.19 -16.53
C GLY A 225 -8.10 -0.03 -15.30
N ALA A 226 -9.22 0.70 -15.23
CA ALA A 226 -10.25 0.56 -14.19
C ALA A 226 -9.68 0.40 -12.76
N PRO A 227 -8.91 1.39 -12.24
CA PRO A 227 -8.32 1.31 -10.90
C PRO A 227 -9.39 1.08 -9.81
N GLU A 228 -10.63 1.45 -10.08
CA GLU A 228 -11.78 1.22 -9.22
C GLU A 228 -12.07 -0.27 -9.01
N ALA A 229 -11.72 -1.15 -9.94
CA ALA A 229 -11.93 -2.60 -9.80
C ALA A 229 -11.17 -3.16 -8.58
N PHE A 230 -9.97 -2.65 -8.31
CA PHE A 230 -9.24 -3.00 -7.10
C PHE A 230 -9.99 -2.56 -5.82
N ALA A 231 -10.57 -1.35 -5.85
CA ALA A 231 -11.34 -0.86 -4.71
C ALA A 231 -12.63 -1.66 -4.49
N VAL A 232 -13.31 -2.07 -5.56
CA VAL A 232 -14.51 -2.89 -5.49
C VAL A 232 -14.18 -4.29 -4.97
N ALA A 233 -13.13 -4.94 -5.50
CA ALA A 233 -12.69 -6.24 -5.03
C ALA A 233 -12.35 -6.25 -3.52
N GLY A 234 -11.59 -5.24 -3.07
CA GLY A 234 -11.24 -5.08 -1.65
C GLY A 234 -12.46 -4.87 -0.75
N ALA A 235 -13.44 -4.06 -1.21
CA ALA A 235 -14.67 -3.82 -0.45
C ALA A 235 -15.48 -5.10 -0.29
N VAL A 236 -15.70 -5.86 -1.37
CA VAL A 236 -16.43 -7.14 -1.31
C VAL A 236 -15.69 -8.15 -0.43
N LEU A 237 -14.35 -8.28 -0.58
CA LEU A 237 -13.54 -9.17 0.26
C LEU A 237 -13.65 -8.81 1.75
N SER A 238 -13.71 -7.51 2.09
CA SER A 238 -13.90 -7.04 3.46
C SER A 238 -15.24 -7.48 4.05
N GLU A 239 -16.32 -7.37 3.27
CA GLU A 239 -17.66 -7.81 3.67
C GLU A 239 -17.71 -9.35 3.89
N LEU A 240 -17.10 -10.14 2.99
CA LEU A 240 -17.00 -11.58 3.13
C LEU A 240 -16.26 -11.97 4.43
N ARG A 241 -15.16 -11.28 4.74
CA ARG A 241 -14.42 -11.48 6.01
C ARG A 241 -15.22 -11.04 7.23
N GLY A 242 -15.98 -9.95 7.10
CA GLY A 242 -16.91 -9.47 8.12
C GLY A 242 -17.99 -10.52 8.45
N ALA A 243 -18.59 -11.13 7.43
CA ALA A 243 -19.58 -12.19 7.56
C ALA A 243 -19.00 -13.43 8.30
N LYS A 244 -17.78 -13.89 7.94
CA LYS A 244 -17.09 -14.97 8.64
C LYS A 244 -16.80 -14.64 10.11
N SER A 245 -16.35 -13.42 10.39
CA SER A 245 -16.10 -12.95 11.74
C SER A 245 -17.37 -12.89 12.57
N ALA A 246 -18.48 -12.41 12.01
CA ALA A 246 -19.79 -12.37 12.68
C ALA A 246 -20.32 -13.78 13.00
N ALA A 247 -20.08 -14.73 12.10
CA ALA A 247 -20.41 -16.14 12.30
C ALA A 247 -19.42 -16.86 13.24
N LYS A 248 -18.34 -16.20 13.70
CA LYS A 248 -17.28 -16.76 14.56
C LYS A 248 -16.58 -17.98 13.97
N VAL A 249 -16.45 -18.02 12.65
CA VAL A 249 -15.70 -19.06 11.92
C VAL A 249 -14.33 -18.54 11.49
N GLY A 250 -13.41 -19.45 11.20
CA GLY A 250 -12.07 -19.09 10.68
C GLY A 250 -12.13 -18.52 9.26
N MET A 251 -11.15 -17.72 8.89
CA MET A 251 -11.06 -17.13 7.53
C MET A 251 -10.96 -18.20 6.42
N ARG A 252 -10.59 -19.44 6.77
CA ARG A 252 -10.54 -20.58 5.85
C ARG A 252 -11.90 -21.25 5.62
N ALA A 253 -12.95 -20.91 6.39
CA ALA A 253 -14.27 -21.44 6.19
C ALA A 253 -14.78 -21.13 4.78
N GLU A 254 -15.44 -22.09 4.15
CA GLU A 254 -16.02 -21.92 2.82
C GLU A 254 -17.38 -21.23 2.91
N ILE A 255 -17.65 -20.37 1.94
CA ILE A 255 -18.94 -19.75 1.72
C ILE A 255 -19.60 -20.49 0.57
N GLU A 256 -20.73 -21.13 0.83
CA GLU A 256 -21.48 -21.85 -0.22
C GLU A 256 -22.04 -20.85 -1.23
N ARG A 257 -22.63 -19.74 -0.75
CA ARG A 257 -23.24 -18.73 -1.60
C ARG A 257 -23.05 -17.35 -0.98
N ALA A 258 -22.59 -16.39 -1.80
CA ALA A 258 -22.55 -14.99 -1.50
C ALA A 258 -23.47 -14.20 -2.45
N GLU A 259 -24.41 -13.46 -1.89
CA GLU A 259 -25.25 -12.53 -2.64
C GLU A 259 -24.69 -11.13 -2.45
N VAL A 260 -24.26 -10.50 -3.56
CA VAL A 260 -23.67 -9.18 -3.59
C VAL A 260 -24.63 -8.23 -4.30
N ILE A 261 -25.09 -7.22 -3.59
CA ILE A 261 -25.91 -6.12 -4.14
C ILE A 261 -25.05 -4.88 -4.17
N ASP A 262 -24.97 -4.19 -5.31
CA ASP A 262 -24.19 -2.94 -5.44
C ASP A 262 -24.70 -2.14 -6.65
N ASP A 263 -24.15 -0.95 -6.84
CA ASP A 263 -24.38 -0.12 -8.03
C ASP A 263 -24.04 -0.89 -9.32
N PRO A 264 -24.84 -0.77 -10.40
CA PRO A 264 -24.59 -1.51 -11.64
C PRO A 264 -23.19 -1.31 -12.22
N ALA A 265 -22.62 -0.09 -12.19
CA ALA A 265 -21.29 0.16 -12.71
C ALA A 265 -20.22 -0.55 -11.86
N ARG A 266 -20.40 -0.62 -10.54
CA ARG A 266 -19.51 -1.36 -9.63
C ARG A 266 -19.62 -2.85 -9.82
N LEU A 267 -20.82 -3.39 -10.10
CA LEU A 267 -21.02 -4.80 -10.43
C LEU A 267 -20.31 -5.19 -11.73
N GLU A 268 -20.30 -4.33 -12.75
CA GLU A 268 -19.53 -4.57 -13.97
C GLU A 268 -18.01 -4.66 -13.68
N LEU A 269 -17.48 -3.78 -12.84
CA LEU A 269 -16.10 -3.87 -12.39
C LEU A 269 -15.83 -5.15 -11.60
N LEU A 270 -16.73 -5.52 -10.68
CA LEU A 270 -16.61 -6.74 -9.89
C LEU A 270 -16.55 -7.99 -10.77
N ARG A 271 -17.37 -8.06 -11.82
CA ARG A 271 -17.36 -9.20 -12.78
C ARG A 271 -15.99 -9.43 -13.39
N THR A 272 -15.22 -8.38 -13.65
CA THR A 272 -13.89 -8.51 -14.25
C THR A 272 -12.84 -9.13 -13.32
N VAL A 273 -13.07 -9.11 -12.01
CA VAL A 273 -12.15 -9.57 -10.95
C VAL A 273 -12.79 -10.61 -10.03
N LEU A 274 -13.93 -11.17 -10.45
CA LEU A 274 -14.76 -12.03 -9.59
C LEU A 274 -14.04 -13.31 -9.18
N ASP A 275 -13.23 -13.88 -10.07
CA ASP A 275 -12.51 -15.12 -9.82
C ASP A 275 -11.48 -14.93 -8.68
N ASP A 276 -10.72 -13.82 -8.69
CA ASP A 276 -9.79 -13.50 -7.61
C ASP A 276 -10.53 -13.29 -6.27
N VAL A 277 -11.71 -12.66 -6.29
CA VAL A 277 -12.54 -12.46 -5.08
C VAL A 277 -13.13 -13.80 -4.59
N ALA A 278 -13.57 -14.65 -5.51
CA ALA A 278 -14.11 -15.98 -5.19
C ALA A 278 -13.05 -16.84 -4.49
N GLU A 279 -11.86 -16.86 -5.05
CA GLU A 279 -10.73 -17.64 -4.52
C GLU A 279 -10.28 -17.12 -3.14
N ALA A 280 -10.07 -15.81 -3.01
CA ALA A 280 -9.66 -15.20 -1.74
C ALA A 280 -10.74 -15.29 -0.66
N GLY A 281 -11.99 -15.13 -1.05
CA GLY A 281 -13.17 -15.25 -0.20
C GLY A 281 -13.57 -16.68 0.11
N ARG A 282 -13.07 -17.68 -0.65
CA ARG A 282 -13.48 -19.09 -0.64
C ARG A 282 -14.99 -19.22 -0.84
N VAL A 283 -15.49 -18.58 -1.90
CA VAL A 283 -16.91 -18.53 -2.26
C VAL A 283 -17.15 -19.48 -3.44
N ARG A 284 -18.09 -20.40 -3.31
CA ARG A 284 -18.44 -21.34 -4.37
C ARG A 284 -19.38 -20.75 -5.41
N GLU A 285 -20.34 -19.94 -4.97
CA GLU A 285 -21.34 -19.32 -5.84
C GLU A 285 -21.53 -17.85 -5.48
N PHE A 286 -21.44 -16.98 -6.51
CA PHE A 286 -21.84 -15.57 -6.41
C PHE A 286 -23.17 -15.32 -7.10
N VAL A 287 -24.04 -14.56 -6.42
CA VAL A 287 -25.25 -13.99 -7.01
C VAL A 287 -25.14 -12.48 -6.96
N LEU A 288 -25.22 -11.83 -8.12
CA LEU A 288 -25.07 -10.38 -8.24
C LEU A 288 -26.42 -9.74 -8.50
N GLY A 289 -26.79 -8.77 -7.67
CA GLY A 289 -28.03 -8.00 -7.73
C GLY A 289 -27.76 -6.51 -7.73
N GLU A 290 -28.58 -5.73 -8.43
CA GLU A 290 -28.46 -4.28 -8.50
C GLU A 290 -29.06 -3.61 -7.25
N GLY A 291 -28.37 -2.58 -6.74
CA GLY A 291 -28.81 -1.76 -5.61
C GLY A 291 -28.05 -0.46 -5.53
N ALA A 292 -28.39 0.39 -4.56
CA ALA A 292 -27.78 1.70 -4.41
C ALA A 292 -26.47 1.69 -3.59
N GLU A 293 -26.34 0.68 -2.71
CA GLU A 293 -25.19 0.56 -1.79
C GLU A 293 -24.73 -0.89 -1.73
N LEU A 294 -23.43 -1.07 -1.48
CA LEU A 294 -22.84 -2.40 -1.31
C LEU A 294 -23.46 -3.13 -0.10
N SER A 295 -23.98 -4.31 -0.36
CA SER A 295 -24.44 -5.26 0.67
C SER A 295 -24.02 -6.68 0.28
N VAL A 296 -23.52 -7.44 1.23
CA VAL A 296 -23.09 -8.82 1.00
C VAL A 296 -23.73 -9.73 2.05
N ALA A 297 -24.54 -10.67 1.58
CA ALA A 297 -25.13 -11.71 2.39
C ALA A 297 -24.48 -13.06 2.08
N CYS A 298 -24.06 -13.80 3.12
CA CYS A 298 -23.31 -15.04 2.97
C CYS A 298 -24.06 -16.22 3.61
N THR A 299 -24.11 -17.35 2.87
CA THR A 299 -24.47 -18.66 3.42
C THR A 299 -23.18 -19.48 3.54
N LEU A 300 -22.79 -19.84 4.74
CA LEU A 300 -21.61 -20.67 4.97
C LEU A 300 -21.89 -22.11 4.52
N ALA A 301 -20.87 -22.76 3.98
CA ALA A 301 -20.96 -24.20 3.72
C ALA A 301 -21.16 -24.94 5.06
N ALA A 302 -22.01 -25.94 5.07
CA ALA A 302 -22.12 -26.82 6.23
C ALA A 302 -20.75 -27.49 6.46
N ASP A 303 -20.28 -27.50 7.73
CA ASP A 303 -19.07 -28.23 8.07
C ASP A 303 -19.26 -29.68 7.62
N GLY A 304 -18.49 -30.09 6.62
CA GLY A 304 -18.41 -31.48 6.25
C GLY A 304 -17.72 -32.23 7.40
N ASP A 305 -18.43 -33.17 7.99
CA ASP A 305 -17.90 -34.14 8.97
C ASP A 305 -16.63 -34.83 8.48
#